data_ecaa736e0f8779c70855eaa462d690f4
#
_entry.id   ecaa736e0f8779c70855eaa462d690f4
#
_cell.length_a   1.000
_cell.length_b   1.000
_cell.length_c   1.000
_cell.angle_alpha   90.00
_cell.angle_beta   90.00
_cell.angle_gamma   90.00
#
_symmetry.space_group_name_H-M   'P 1'
#
loop_
_entity.id
_entity.type
_entity.pdbx_description
1 polymer ?
#
loop_
_entity_poly.entity_id
_entity_poly.type
_entity_poly.pdbx_seq_one_letter_code
_entity_poly.pdbx_strand_id
1 'polypeptide(L)'
;MQRRDFIKLAGGATLIPIAPSVFGGQISHSKWNSYRLTYQINLPTKGKRALLWLPLPDTTDTYYQFTQGSVWNGNAKKAKFHNIPKTNFPVFHAEWRGSGPRKVTVSSIVKTRNRSVDLQNFFEKKNRIIPSSIKRFLLPTRHAPLNGIVRMTASSITKAANANTPLEKAHAIYNWVVDNAHRDQTARGCGRGDIKYMLERNNLGGKSADLNTLFVGLARASGIPARNQYGIRI
;
A
#
# COMPACT_ATOMS: atom_id res chain seq x y z
N MET A 1 -19.27 44.62 19.26
CA MET A 1 -18.35 43.50 19.43
C MET A 1 -17.44 43.45 18.21
N GLN A 2 -16.18 43.85 18.39
CA GLN A 2 -15.23 43.93 17.30
C GLN A 2 -14.49 42.60 17.13
N ARG A 3 -14.19 42.25 15.87
CA ARG A 3 -13.53 40.98 15.44
C ARG A 3 -12.14 40.68 16.07
N ARG A 4 -11.68 41.52 16.99
CA ARG A 4 -10.35 41.38 17.64
C ARG A 4 -10.36 40.60 18.96
N ASP A 5 -11.52 40.30 19.53
CA ASP A 5 -11.62 39.62 20.83
C ASP A 5 -11.67 38.09 20.76
N PHE A 6 -11.78 37.53 19.54
CA PHE A 6 -11.86 36.07 19.34
C PHE A 6 -10.50 35.37 19.33
N ILE A 7 -9.39 36.11 19.25
CA ILE A 7 -8.02 35.53 19.12
C ILE A 7 -7.35 35.32 20.49
N LYS A 8 -7.93 35.82 21.58
CA LYS A 8 -7.28 35.74 22.91
C LYS A 8 -7.68 34.53 23.77
N LEU A 9 -8.56 33.64 23.28
CA LEU A 9 -9.02 32.46 24.03
C LEU A 9 -8.51 31.13 23.48
N ALA A 10 -7.57 31.14 22.55
CA ALA A 10 -6.91 29.94 22.02
C ALA A 10 -5.51 29.75 22.63
N GLY A 11 -5.34 30.05 23.88
CA GLY A 11 -4.11 29.83 24.63
C GLY A 11 -4.24 28.58 25.49
N GLY A 12 -3.51 27.49 25.11
CA GLY A 12 -3.14 26.47 26.09
C GLY A 12 -3.87 25.13 26.03
N ALA A 13 -4.01 24.51 24.89
CA ALA A 13 -4.12 23.05 24.84
C ALA A 13 -2.91 22.51 24.08
N THR A 14 -1.84 22.22 24.79
CA THR A 14 -0.77 21.35 24.28
C THR A 14 -1.35 19.96 24.14
N LEU A 15 -1.88 19.66 22.95
CA LEU A 15 -2.11 18.28 22.52
C LEU A 15 -0.74 17.61 22.38
N ILE A 16 -0.31 16.94 23.43
CA ILE A 16 0.77 15.98 23.36
C ILE A 16 0.26 14.88 22.42
N PRO A 17 0.82 14.70 21.22
CA PRO A 17 0.49 13.56 20.40
C PRO A 17 0.99 12.31 21.13
N ILE A 18 0.10 11.55 21.74
CA ILE A 18 0.38 10.18 22.17
C ILE A 18 0.54 9.38 20.87
N ALA A 19 1.75 9.41 20.33
CA ALA A 19 2.12 8.54 19.24
C ALA A 19 2.09 7.11 19.80
N PRO A 20 1.28 6.19 19.24
CA PRO A 20 1.39 4.79 19.62
C PRO A 20 2.79 4.33 19.21
N SER A 21 3.63 4.04 20.19
CA SER A 21 4.95 3.42 19.99
C SER A 21 4.76 1.96 19.55
N VAL A 22 4.38 1.77 18.29
CA VAL A 22 4.01 0.46 17.75
C VAL A 22 5.22 -0.31 17.21
N PHE A 23 6.36 0.34 17.00
CA PHE A 23 7.59 -0.30 16.56
C PHE A 23 8.78 0.27 17.33
N GLY A 24 9.47 -0.59 18.09
CA GLY A 24 10.69 -0.25 18.82
C GLY A 24 11.93 -0.14 17.92
N GLY A 25 11.83 0.55 16.80
CA GLY A 25 12.97 0.94 15.98
C GLY A 25 13.16 2.44 16.12
N GLN A 26 14.39 2.93 16.28
CA GLN A 26 14.68 4.36 16.26
C GLN A 26 14.20 4.94 14.93
N ILE A 27 13.17 5.81 15.00
CA ILE A 27 12.74 6.59 13.84
C ILE A 27 13.75 7.72 13.69
N SER A 28 14.68 7.60 12.77
CA SER A 28 15.50 8.73 12.34
C SER A 28 14.59 9.86 11.85
N HIS A 29 14.60 10.99 12.51
CA HIS A 29 13.84 12.18 12.10
C HIS A 29 14.50 12.83 10.88
N SER A 30 14.31 12.24 9.70
CA SER A 30 14.77 12.83 8.46
C SER A 30 13.91 14.04 8.07
N LYS A 31 14.53 15.01 7.39
CA LYS A 31 13.86 16.20 6.85
C LYS A 31 12.72 15.81 5.90
N TRP A 32 11.60 16.52 5.96
CA TRP A 32 10.52 16.39 5.01
C TRP A 32 10.90 16.98 3.65
N ASN A 33 10.74 16.19 2.60
CA ASN A 33 10.85 16.62 1.21
C ASN A 33 9.46 16.79 0.61
N SER A 34 9.27 17.80 -0.24
CA SER A 34 7.99 18.09 -0.89
C SER A 34 8.13 17.85 -2.38
N TYR A 35 7.18 17.10 -2.94
CA TYR A 35 7.13 16.75 -4.36
C TYR A 35 5.78 17.11 -4.94
N ARG A 36 5.80 17.57 -6.20
CA ARG A 36 4.60 17.69 -7.03
C ARG A 36 4.53 16.49 -7.96
N LEU A 37 3.54 15.64 -7.74
CA LEU A 37 3.25 14.50 -8.60
C LEU A 37 2.17 14.91 -9.60
N THR A 38 2.50 14.90 -10.90
CA THR A 38 1.57 15.27 -11.97
C THR A 38 1.36 14.12 -12.94
N TYR A 39 0.11 13.71 -13.07
CA TYR A 39 -0.33 12.75 -14.07
C TYR A 39 -0.93 13.49 -15.25
N GLN A 40 -0.35 13.32 -16.43
CA GLN A 40 -0.90 13.80 -17.70
C GLN A 40 -1.44 12.61 -18.48
N ILE A 41 -2.75 12.53 -18.65
CA ILE A 41 -3.41 11.35 -19.20
C ILE A 41 -4.16 11.74 -20.47
N ASN A 42 -3.83 11.05 -21.57
CA ASN A 42 -4.51 11.11 -22.84
C ASN A 42 -5.04 9.70 -23.15
N LEU A 43 -6.36 9.53 -23.15
CA LEU A 43 -6.97 8.24 -23.46
C LEU A 43 -7.31 8.14 -24.96
N PRO A 44 -7.28 6.93 -25.53
CA PRO A 44 -7.73 6.69 -26.90
C PRO A 44 -9.17 7.16 -27.09
N THR A 45 -9.46 7.71 -28.26
CA THR A 45 -10.80 8.21 -28.64
C THR A 45 -11.78 7.12 -29.06
N LYS A 46 -11.35 5.85 -29.04
CA LYS A 46 -12.20 4.70 -29.43
C LYS A 46 -13.38 4.53 -28.46
N GLY A 47 -14.58 4.27 -29.02
CA GLY A 47 -15.79 3.99 -28.27
C GLY A 47 -16.50 5.26 -27.74
N LYS A 48 -17.77 5.11 -27.38
CA LYS A 48 -18.66 6.21 -26.96
C LYS A 48 -18.47 6.62 -25.49
N ARG A 49 -17.73 5.82 -24.68
CA ARG A 49 -17.55 6.06 -23.25
C ARG A 49 -16.13 5.65 -22.81
N ALA A 50 -15.52 6.44 -21.96
CA ALA A 50 -14.29 6.06 -21.25
C ALA A 50 -14.41 6.36 -19.76
N LEU A 51 -13.81 5.51 -18.96
CA LEU A 51 -13.69 5.66 -17.51
C LEU A 51 -12.22 5.62 -17.14
N LEU A 52 -11.82 6.50 -16.26
CA LEU A 52 -10.49 6.53 -15.65
C LEU A 52 -10.64 6.36 -14.14
N TRP A 53 -9.85 5.47 -13.58
CA TRP A 53 -9.64 5.32 -12.15
C TRP A 53 -8.14 5.49 -11.90
N LEU A 54 -7.76 6.59 -11.28
CA LEU A 54 -6.38 6.91 -10.98
C LEU A 54 -6.14 6.81 -9.48
N PRO A 55 -5.31 5.87 -9.02
CA PRO A 55 -4.85 5.83 -7.64
C PRO A 55 -4.11 7.11 -7.26
N LEU A 56 -4.39 7.63 -6.08
CA LEU A 56 -3.70 8.80 -5.54
C LEU A 56 -2.77 8.39 -4.40
N PRO A 57 -1.81 9.26 -4.03
CA PRO A 57 -0.95 9.00 -2.88
C PRO A 57 -1.79 8.78 -1.61
N ASP A 58 -1.59 7.63 -0.97
CA ASP A 58 -2.25 7.27 0.28
C ASP A 58 -1.40 7.68 1.49
N THR A 59 -2.04 8.29 2.47
CA THR A 59 -1.40 8.76 3.71
C THR A 59 -2.06 8.22 4.97
N THR A 60 -3.05 7.36 4.81
CA THR A 60 -3.91 6.93 5.93
C THR A 60 -3.15 6.15 7.00
N ASP A 61 -2.14 5.37 6.61
CA ASP A 61 -1.42 4.47 7.50
C ASP A 61 0.09 4.76 7.56
N THR A 62 0.52 6.01 7.28
CA THR A 62 1.95 6.32 7.19
C THR A 62 2.34 7.54 8.02
N TYR A 63 3.54 7.47 8.63
CA TYR A 63 4.16 8.61 9.33
C TYR A 63 5.23 9.29 8.47
N TYR A 64 5.49 8.77 7.29
CA TYR A 64 6.58 9.18 6.41
C TYR A 64 6.09 9.75 5.09
N GLN A 65 4.79 9.81 4.89
CA GLN A 65 4.16 10.38 3.71
C GLN A 65 2.82 11.03 4.07
N PHE A 66 2.55 12.20 3.53
CA PHE A 66 1.22 12.79 3.53
C PHE A 66 0.98 13.67 2.30
N THR A 67 -0.27 13.84 1.94
CA THR A 67 -0.70 14.65 0.79
C THR A 67 -1.32 15.95 1.28
N GLN A 68 -0.91 17.08 0.70
CA GLN A 68 -1.50 18.40 0.98
C GLN A 68 -2.75 18.69 0.13
N GLY A 69 -3.16 17.74 -0.69
CA GLY A 69 -4.30 17.81 -1.57
C GLY A 69 -3.98 17.48 -3.02
N SER A 70 -5.03 17.37 -3.81
CA SER A 70 -4.96 17.08 -5.24
C SER A 70 -5.89 17.99 -6.00
N VAL A 71 -5.48 18.40 -7.19
CA VAL A 71 -6.27 19.21 -8.13
C VAL A 71 -6.30 18.54 -9.49
N TRP A 72 -7.30 18.83 -10.28
CA TRP A 72 -7.37 18.33 -11.65
C TRP A 72 -7.82 19.40 -12.62
N ASN A 73 -7.45 19.23 -13.90
CA ASN A 73 -7.90 20.00 -15.04
C ASN A 73 -8.05 19.08 -16.24
N GLY A 74 -9.04 19.32 -17.08
CA GLY A 74 -9.27 18.54 -18.28
C GLY A 74 -10.70 18.63 -18.79
N ASN A 75 -11.04 17.78 -19.76
CA ASN A 75 -12.32 17.82 -20.46
C ASN A 75 -13.25 16.64 -20.12
N ALA A 76 -13.06 16.02 -18.96
CA ALA A 76 -13.97 14.98 -18.50
C ALA A 76 -15.39 15.53 -18.26
N LYS A 77 -16.42 14.80 -18.68
CA LYS A 77 -17.81 15.18 -18.44
C LYS A 77 -18.18 15.12 -16.96
N LYS A 78 -17.61 14.15 -16.25
CA LYS A 78 -17.72 14.00 -14.79
C LYS A 78 -16.35 13.65 -14.24
N ALA A 79 -15.96 14.30 -13.16
CA ALA A 79 -14.73 13.97 -12.45
C ALA A 79 -14.88 14.26 -10.96
N LYS A 80 -14.28 13.41 -10.12
CA LYS A 80 -14.30 13.57 -8.67
C LYS A 80 -13.15 12.85 -7.98
N PHE A 81 -12.74 13.37 -6.85
CA PHE A 81 -11.93 12.70 -5.86
C PHE A 81 -12.86 11.97 -4.87
N HIS A 82 -12.53 10.75 -4.51
CA HIS A 82 -13.25 10.00 -3.48
C HIS A 82 -12.39 8.86 -2.94
N ASN A 83 -12.77 8.32 -1.81
CA ASN A 83 -12.13 7.14 -1.25
C ASN A 83 -12.95 5.90 -1.57
N ILE A 84 -12.26 4.80 -1.90
CA ILE A 84 -12.92 3.51 -2.12
C ILE A 84 -13.48 3.02 -0.78
N PRO A 85 -14.79 2.70 -0.69
CA PRO A 85 -15.39 2.16 0.53
C PRO A 85 -14.63 0.95 1.07
N LYS A 86 -14.64 0.72 2.37
CA LYS A 86 -13.96 -0.34 3.12
C LYS A 86 -12.43 -0.21 3.18
N THR A 87 -11.76 0.23 2.13
CA THR A 87 -10.30 0.38 2.10
C THR A 87 -9.85 1.79 2.47
N ASN A 88 -10.74 2.77 2.33
CA ASN A 88 -10.47 4.21 2.44
C ASN A 88 -9.34 4.68 1.50
N PHE A 89 -9.14 3.97 0.39
CA PHE A 89 -8.07 4.26 -0.56
C PHE A 89 -8.46 5.42 -1.46
N PRO A 90 -7.64 6.49 -1.56
CA PRO A 90 -7.97 7.68 -2.34
C PRO A 90 -7.80 7.43 -3.84
N VAL A 91 -8.81 7.82 -4.61
CA VAL A 91 -8.81 7.72 -6.08
C VAL A 91 -9.40 8.97 -6.72
N PHE A 92 -8.89 9.29 -7.90
CA PHE A 92 -9.54 10.20 -8.84
C PHE A 92 -10.29 9.37 -9.88
N HIS A 93 -11.58 9.68 -10.07
CA HIS A 93 -12.41 9.05 -11.08
C HIS A 93 -12.84 10.10 -12.11
N ALA A 94 -12.74 9.76 -13.40
CA ALA A 94 -13.23 10.59 -14.47
C ALA A 94 -13.99 9.80 -15.53
N GLU A 95 -15.01 10.42 -16.13
CA GLU A 95 -15.85 9.85 -17.17
C GLU A 95 -15.92 10.80 -18.37
N TRP A 96 -15.74 10.23 -19.55
CA TRP A 96 -15.98 10.88 -20.83
C TRP A 96 -17.10 10.18 -21.57
N ARG A 97 -17.88 10.96 -22.33
CA ARG A 97 -18.88 10.48 -23.28
C ARG A 97 -18.67 11.14 -24.62
N GLY A 98 -18.91 10.39 -25.69
CA GLY A 98 -18.65 10.83 -27.04
C GLY A 98 -17.27 10.39 -27.55
N SER A 99 -16.96 10.75 -28.79
CA SER A 99 -15.76 10.34 -29.51
C SER A 99 -14.64 11.41 -29.53
N GLY A 100 -14.79 12.50 -28.79
CA GLY A 100 -13.81 13.59 -28.74
C GLY A 100 -12.54 13.24 -27.97
N PRO A 101 -11.56 14.16 -27.97
CA PRO A 101 -10.33 14.01 -27.18
C PRO A 101 -10.65 13.80 -25.70
N ARG A 102 -9.84 12.98 -25.03
CA ARG A 102 -10.02 12.62 -23.61
C ARG A 102 -8.74 12.92 -22.87
N LYS A 103 -8.68 14.11 -22.30
CA LYS A 103 -7.48 14.61 -21.62
C LYS A 103 -7.81 14.98 -20.20
N VAL A 104 -6.91 14.64 -19.29
CA VAL A 104 -6.95 15.09 -17.90
C VAL A 104 -5.55 15.17 -17.33
N THR A 105 -5.31 16.21 -16.55
CA THR A 105 -4.13 16.39 -15.72
C THR A 105 -4.57 16.36 -14.27
N VAL A 106 -3.91 15.54 -13.46
CA VAL A 106 -4.13 15.47 -12.00
C VAL A 106 -2.80 15.76 -11.33
N SER A 107 -2.78 16.71 -10.41
CA SER A 107 -1.57 17.07 -9.65
C SER A 107 -1.83 16.95 -8.16
N SER A 108 -0.87 16.34 -7.44
CA SER A 108 -0.90 16.19 -5.99
C SER A 108 0.40 16.74 -5.40
N ILE A 109 0.32 17.45 -4.27
CA ILE A 109 1.49 17.80 -3.48
C ILE A 109 1.67 16.74 -2.41
N VAL A 110 2.80 16.06 -2.46
CA VAL A 110 3.13 14.95 -1.56
C VAL A 110 4.37 15.32 -0.76
N LYS A 111 4.30 15.17 0.55
CA LYS A 111 5.47 15.27 1.42
C LYS A 111 5.87 13.91 1.89
N THR A 112 7.17 13.62 1.81
CA THR A 112 7.75 12.36 2.28
C THR A 112 8.99 12.62 3.12
N ARG A 113 9.33 11.67 3.97
CA ARG A 113 10.61 11.63 4.68
C ARG A 113 11.17 10.21 4.67
N ASN A 114 12.46 10.07 4.82
CA ASN A 114 13.08 8.76 4.90
C ASN A 114 12.58 8.01 6.14
N ARG A 115 12.43 6.71 5.98
CA ARG A 115 12.10 5.78 7.05
C ARG A 115 13.02 4.59 6.98
N SER A 116 13.64 4.27 8.10
CA SER A 116 14.38 3.02 8.28
C SER A 116 13.92 2.33 9.55
N VAL A 117 14.03 1.01 9.57
CA VAL A 117 13.82 0.19 10.75
C VAL A 117 15.06 -0.68 10.90
N ASP A 118 15.67 -0.62 12.06
CA ASP A 118 16.79 -1.51 12.39
C ASP A 118 16.20 -2.89 12.73
N LEU A 119 16.33 -3.82 11.79
CA LEU A 119 15.85 -5.19 11.97
C LEU A 119 16.85 -6.05 12.76
N GLN A 120 18.12 -5.66 12.85
CA GLN A 120 19.14 -6.41 13.59
C GLN A 120 18.97 -6.24 15.10
N ASN A 121 18.60 -5.05 15.53
CA ASN A 121 18.34 -4.72 16.94
C ASN A 121 16.83 -4.71 17.27
N PHE A 122 16.01 -5.37 16.45
CA PHE A 122 14.59 -5.44 16.67
C PHE A 122 14.25 -6.52 17.70
N PHE A 123 13.90 -6.10 18.93
CA PHE A 123 13.44 -7.00 19.97
C PHE A 123 11.93 -7.22 19.86
N GLU A 124 11.52 -8.46 19.54
CA GLU A 124 10.11 -8.83 19.56
C GLU A 124 9.62 -9.00 21.01
N LYS A 125 8.65 -8.20 21.39
CA LYS A 125 7.94 -8.42 22.66
C LYS A 125 7.10 -9.69 22.56
N LYS A 126 7.32 -10.66 23.45
CA LYS A 126 6.44 -11.84 23.60
C LYS A 126 5.00 -11.36 23.86
N ASN A 127 4.01 -12.05 23.28
CA ASN A 127 2.56 -11.78 23.46
C ASN A 127 2.10 -10.39 22.97
N ARG A 128 2.61 -9.92 21.86
CA ARG A 128 2.17 -8.65 21.28
C ARG A 128 0.74 -8.73 20.75
N ILE A 129 -0.15 -7.89 21.28
CA ILE A 129 -1.49 -7.72 20.74
C ILE A 129 -1.39 -6.97 19.40
N ILE A 130 -1.93 -7.58 18.34
CA ILE A 130 -2.01 -6.91 17.02
C ILE A 130 -3.03 -5.79 17.11
N PRO A 131 -2.63 -4.52 16.88
CA PRO A 131 -3.56 -3.40 16.90
C PRO A 131 -4.72 -3.59 15.92
N SER A 132 -5.90 -3.13 16.28
CA SER A 132 -7.11 -3.25 15.44
C SER A 132 -6.94 -2.61 14.07
N SER A 133 -6.20 -1.52 13.97
CA SER A 133 -5.90 -0.80 12.72
C SER A 133 -5.18 -1.66 11.68
N ILE A 134 -4.38 -2.65 12.11
CA ILE A 134 -3.62 -3.52 11.20
C ILE A 134 -4.20 -4.94 11.09
N LYS A 135 -5.21 -5.31 11.89
CA LYS A 135 -5.87 -6.63 11.80
C LYS A 135 -6.44 -6.91 10.40
N ARG A 136 -6.88 -5.87 9.68
CA ARG A 136 -7.34 -6.00 8.29
C ARG A 136 -6.28 -6.58 7.35
N PHE A 137 -5.00 -6.42 7.65
CA PHE A 137 -3.90 -6.96 6.86
C PHE A 137 -3.60 -8.45 7.12
N LEU A 138 -4.40 -9.10 7.97
CA LEU A 138 -4.45 -10.55 8.14
C LEU A 138 -5.58 -11.21 7.33
N LEU A 139 -6.44 -10.41 6.70
CA LEU A 139 -7.60 -10.95 5.99
C LEU A 139 -7.22 -11.49 4.60
N PRO A 140 -7.88 -12.57 4.14
CA PRO A 140 -7.70 -13.06 2.79
C PRO A 140 -8.21 -12.04 1.76
N THR A 141 -7.71 -12.16 0.54
CA THR A 141 -8.25 -11.51 -0.63
C THR A 141 -8.56 -12.54 -1.71
N ARG A 142 -9.28 -12.14 -2.77
CA ARG A 142 -9.61 -13.02 -3.88
C ARG A 142 -8.36 -13.68 -4.49
N HIS A 143 -7.27 -12.93 -4.65
CA HIS A 143 -6.04 -13.39 -5.27
C HIS A 143 -5.00 -13.94 -4.27
N ALA A 144 -5.22 -13.71 -2.98
CA ALA A 144 -4.39 -14.24 -1.90
C ALA A 144 -5.28 -14.89 -0.82
N PRO A 145 -5.85 -16.07 -1.09
CA PRO A 145 -6.53 -16.86 -0.08
C PRO A 145 -5.51 -17.33 0.98
N LEU A 146 -5.95 -17.60 2.20
CA LEU A 146 -5.06 -18.00 3.31
C LEU A 146 -5.25 -19.46 3.76
N ASN A 147 -5.96 -20.24 2.96
CA ASN A 147 -6.24 -21.66 3.19
C ASN A 147 -5.61 -22.55 2.11
N GLY A 148 -5.86 -23.86 2.18
CA GLY A 148 -5.40 -24.82 1.18
C GLY A 148 -3.89 -24.76 0.97
N ILE A 149 -3.47 -24.77 -0.27
CA ILE A 149 -2.06 -24.81 -0.67
C ILE A 149 -1.25 -23.63 -0.12
N VAL A 150 -1.85 -22.43 0.00
CA VAL A 150 -1.16 -21.24 0.53
C VAL A 150 -0.76 -21.47 1.98
N ARG A 151 -1.69 -21.98 2.81
CA ARG A 151 -1.42 -22.32 4.22
C ARG A 151 -0.40 -23.45 4.34
N MET A 152 -0.53 -24.47 3.52
CA MET A 152 0.39 -25.62 3.54
C MET A 152 1.82 -25.15 3.20
N THR A 153 1.99 -24.37 2.13
CA THR A 153 3.29 -23.82 1.74
C THR A 153 3.88 -22.94 2.83
N ALA A 154 3.10 -22.00 3.38
CA ALA A 154 3.56 -21.12 4.45
C ALA A 154 4.00 -21.91 5.70
N SER A 155 3.23 -22.95 6.08
CA SER A 155 3.57 -23.83 7.21
C SER A 155 4.84 -24.65 6.93
N SER A 156 5.00 -25.20 5.73
CA SER A 156 6.19 -25.94 5.33
C SER A 156 7.45 -25.07 5.44
N ILE A 157 7.40 -23.85 4.88
CA ILE A 157 8.52 -22.91 4.92
C ILE A 157 8.94 -22.57 6.34
N THR A 158 7.97 -22.19 7.17
CA THR A 158 8.26 -21.76 8.55
C THR A 158 8.73 -22.89 9.44
N LYS A 159 8.22 -24.11 9.24
CA LYS A 159 8.69 -25.31 9.94
C LYS A 159 10.09 -25.70 9.51
N ALA A 160 10.38 -25.73 8.21
CA ALA A 160 11.72 -26.08 7.69
C ALA A 160 12.81 -25.12 8.20
N ALA A 161 12.45 -23.84 8.41
CA ALA A 161 13.37 -22.85 8.96
C ALA A 161 13.39 -22.80 10.50
N ASN A 162 12.64 -23.63 11.21
CA ASN A 162 12.43 -23.54 12.66
C ASN A 162 12.03 -22.12 13.13
N ALA A 163 11.31 -21.39 12.30
CA ALA A 163 10.94 -19.99 12.53
C ALA A 163 9.76 -19.89 13.52
N ASN A 164 10.00 -19.30 14.68
CA ASN A 164 9.02 -19.20 15.77
C ASN A 164 8.44 -17.79 15.89
N THR A 165 9.26 -16.76 15.74
CA THR A 165 8.83 -15.37 15.84
C THR A 165 8.28 -14.83 14.49
N PRO A 166 7.45 -13.78 14.49
CA PRO A 166 6.99 -13.14 13.27
C PRO A 166 8.12 -12.68 12.35
N LEU A 167 9.23 -12.16 12.90
CA LEU A 167 10.37 -11.71 12.11
C LEU A 167 11.09 -12.90 11.45
N GLU A 168 11.35 -13.97 12.20
CA GLU A 168 11.95 -15.21 11.65
C GLU A 168 11.08 -15.82 10.54
N LYS A 169 9.76 -15.88 10.76
CA LYS A 169 8.82 -16.36 9.73
C LYS A 169 8.84 -15.48 8.49
N ALA A 170 8.85 -14.15 8.65
CA ALA A 170 8.93 -13.22 7.52
C ALA A 170 10.24 -13.41 6.75
N HIS A 171 11.36 -13.58 7.45
CA HIS A 171 12.67 -13.82 6.83
C HIS A 171 12.73 -15.18 6.10
N ALA A 172 12.20 -16.24 6.70
CA ALA A 172 12.12 -17.55 6.06
C ALA A 172 11.28 -17.51 4.77
N ILE A 173 10.12 -16.84 4.81
CA ILE A 173 9.26 -16.66 3.65
C ILE A 173 9.94 -15.80 2.57
N TYR A 174 10.65 -14.74 2.97
CA TYR A 174 11.41 -13.90 2.04
C TYR A 174 12.46 -14.71 1.29
N ASN A 175 13.29 -15.45 2.02
CA ASN A 175 14.34 -16.29 1.42
C ASN A 175 13.73 -17.32 0.49
N TRP A 176 12.66 -18.00 0.93
CA TRP A 176 11.99 -18.98 0.08
C TRP A 176 11.45 -18.36 -1.22
N VAL A 177 10.86 -17.16 -1.16
CA VAL A 177 10.37 -16.45 -2.36
C VAL A 177 11.55 -16.07 -3.27
N VAL A 178 12.66 -15.62 -2.71
CA VAL A 178 13.88 -15.28 -3.50
C VAL A 178 14.44 -16.51 -4.20
N ASP A 179 14.47 -17.65 -3.52
CA ASP A 179 15.08 -18.88 -4.04
C ASP A 179 14.19 -19.60 -5.07
N ASN A 180 12.87 -19.47 -4.96
CA ASN A 180 11.92 -20.25 -5.75
C ASN A 180 11.18 -19.45 -6.82
N ALA A 181 11.05 -18.13 -6.66
CA ALA A 181 10.31 -17.30 -7.60
C ALA A 181 11.26 -16.51 -8.51
N HIS A 182 10.82 -16.24 -9.73
CA HIS A 182 11.61 -15.49 -10.69
C HIS A 182 10.78 -14.47 -11.47
N ARG A 183 11.46 -13.46 -12.02
CA ARG A 183 10.81 -12.47 -12.86
C ARG A 183 10.53 -13.02 -14.24
N ASP A 184 9.26 -13.09 -14.62
CA ASP A 184 8.81 -13.44 -15.95
C ASP A 184 8.49 -12.19 -16.77
N GLN A 185 9.29 -11.90 -17.81
CA GLN A 185 9.09 -10.75 -18.68
C GLN A 185 7.84 -10.89 -19.57
N THR A 186 7.38 -12.11 -19.82
CA THR A 186 6.22 -12.40 -20.68
C THR A 186 4.89 -12.17 -19.98
N ALA A 187 4.88 -12.16 -18.63
CA ALA A 187 3.68 -11.91 -17.85
C ALA A 187 3.03 -10.56 -18.22
N ARG A 188 1.70 -10.56 -18.45
CA ARG A 188 0.97 -9.38 -18.91
C ARG A 188 0.85 -8.33 -17.82
N GLY A 189 1.08 -7.07 -18.18
CA GLY A 189 0.96 -5.92 -17.25
C GLY A 189 1.96 -6.00 -16.11
N CYS A 190 1.49 -5.81 -14.89
CA CYS A 190 2.28 -5.91 -13.65
C CYS A 190 2.15 -7.28 -12.95
N GLY A 191 1.48 -8.24 -13.58
CA GLY A 191 1.07 -9.52 -12.99
C GLY A 191 -0.36 -9.50 -12.46
N ARG A 192 -0.90 -10.67 -12.11
CA ARG A 192 -2.28 -10.86 -11.60
C ARG A 192 -2.34 -10.97 -10.09
N GLY A 193 -1.24 -11.40 -9.47
CA GLY A 193 -1.16 -11.65 -8.03
C GLY A 193 -1.99 -12.85 -7.55
N ASP A 194 -2.32 -13.79 -8.44
CA ASP A 194 -3.10 -15.00 -8.10
C ASP A 194 -2.17 -16.08 -7.56
N ILE A 195 -1.86 -15.99 -6.27
CA ILE A 195 -0.87 -16.87 -5.61
C ILE A 195 -1.35 -18.32 -5.50
N LYS A 196 -2.66 -18.54 -5.40
CA LYS A 196 -3.19 -19.91 -5.38
C LYS A 196 -2.87 -20.61 -6.70
N TYR A 197 -3.16 -19.96 -7.82
CA TYR A 197 -2.85 -20.48 -9.16
C TYR A 197 -1.34 -20.73 -9.34
N MET A 198 -0.49 -19.78 -8.89
CA MET A 198 0.96 -19.92 -8.98
C MET A 198 1.47 -21.16 -8.24
N LEU A 199 1.02 -21.37 -7.02
CA LEU A 199 1.42 -22.53 -6.19
C LEU A 199 0.86 -23.84 -6.72
N GLU A 200 -0.41 -23.91 -7.13
CA GLU A 200 -1.03 -25.11 -7.67
C GLU A 200 -0.39 -25.58 -8.99
N ARG A 201 0.10 -24.64 -9.80
CA ARG A 201 0.79 -24.94 -11.06
C ARG A 201 2.30 -25.14 -10.91
N ASN A 202 2.82 -24.95 -9.70
CA ASN A 202 4.27 -24.92 -9.45
C ASN A 202 5.01 -23.98 -10.43
N ASN A 203 4.36 -22.90 -10.82
CA ASN A 203 4.93 -21.85 -11.66
C ASN A 203 4.98 -20.53 -10.89
N LEU A 204 6.14 -20.24 -10.33
CA LEU A 204 6.38 -19.06 -9.49
C LEU A 204 7.03 -17.91 -10.28
N GLY A 205 6.99 -17.99 -11.60
CA GLY A 205 7.35 -16.89 -12.50
C GLY A 205 6.27 -15.80 -12.51
N GLY A 206 6.71 -14.53 -12.46
CA GLY A 206 5.75 -13.42 -12.49
C GLY A 206 6.40 -12.05 -12.50
N LYS A 207 5.56 -11.02 -12.43
CA LYS A 207 5.99 -9.61 -12.27
C LYS A 207 5.75 -9.14 -10.84
N SER A 208 5.93 -7.84 -10.63
CA SER A 208 5.90 -7.23 -9.29
C SER A 208 4.63 -7.57 -8.49
N ALA A 209 3.46 -7.60 -9.13
CA ALA A 209 2.23 -7.93 -8.42
C ALA A 209 2.19 -9.40 -7.99
N ASP A 210 2.71 -10.31 -8.81
CA ASP A 210 2.74 -11.75 -8.51
C ASP A 210 3.69 -12.03 -7.35
N LEU A 211 4.94 -11.60 -7.46
CA LEU A 211 5.99 -11.87 -6.49
C LEU A 211 5.69 -11.22 -5.13
N ASN A 212 5.26 -9.96 -5.11
CA ASN A 212 4.92 -9.29 -3.86
C ASN A 212 3.66 -9.89 -3.22
N THR A 213 2.64 -10.27 -4.01
CA THR A 213 1.43 -10.88 -3.45
C THR A 213 1.71 -12.29 -2.93
N LEU A 214 2.63 -13.04 -3.54
CA LEU A 214 3.09 -14.33 -3.04
C LEU A 214 3.68 -14.17 -1.62
N PHE A 215 4.63 -13.26 -1.45
CA PHE A 215 5.19 -12.95 -0.13
C PHE A 215 4.09 -12.54 0.87
N VAL A 216 3.23 -11.57 0.49
CA VAL A 216 2.17 -11.06 1.36
C VAL A 216 1.17 -12.15 1.77
N GLY A 217 0.79 -13.02 0.83
CA GLY A 217 -0.15 -14.11 1.12
C GLY A 217 0.43 -15.15 2.06
N LEU A 218 1.67 -15.57 1.85
CA LEU A 218 2.39 -16.51 2.72
C LEU A 218 2.61 -15.91 4.13
N ALA A 219 2.98 -14.63 4.22
CA ALA A 219 3.12 -13.92 5.48
C ALA A 219 1.80 -13.87 6.27
N ARG A 220 0.69 -13.50 5.60
CA ARG A 220 -0.64 -13.51 6.22
C ARG A 220 -1.07 -14.90 6.68
N ALA A 221 -0.82 -15.94 5.89
CA ALA A 221 -1.12 -17.31 6.23
C ALA A 221 -0.30 -17.81 7.46
N SER A 222 0.85 -17.16 7.71
CA SER A 222 1.69 -17.39 8.91
C SER A 222 1.34 -16.48 10.09
N GLY A 223 0.24 -15.69 10.00
CA GLY A 223 -0.22 -14.79 11.07
C GLY A 223 0.47 -13.44 11.13
N ILE A 224 1.21 -13.05 10.08
CA ILE A 224 1.90 -11.77 10.00
C ILE A 224 1.04 -10.78 9.21
N PRO A 225 0.63 -9.63 9.80
CA PRO A 225 -0.07 -8.59 9.05
C PRO A 225 0.82 -8.06 7.92
N ALA A 226 0.37 -8.22 6.68
CA ALA A 226 1.13 -7.81 5.52
C ALA A 226 0.25 -7.18 4.44
N ARG A 227 0.78 -6.21 3.70
CA ARG A 227 0.09 -5.57 2.57
C ARG A 227 1.03 -5.32 1.40
N ASN A 228 0.49 -5.36 0.21
CA ASN A 228 1.17 -4.82 -0.96
C ASN A 228 1.23 -3.29 -0.85
N GLN A 229 2.36 -2.72 -1.21
CA GLN A 229 2.52 -1.29 -1.36
C GLN A 229 3.02 -0.98 -2.76
N TYR A 230 2.30 -0.12 -3.45
CA TYR A 230 2.65 0.34 -4.79
C TYR A 230 3.03 1.81 -4.71
N GLY A 231 4.01 2.22 -5.50
CA GLY A 231 4.48 3.60 -5.45
C GLY A 231 5.28 3.98 -6.69
N ILE A 232 5.61 5.25 -6.76
CA ILE A 232 6.54 5.82 -7.73
C ILE A 232 7.86 6.04 -6.99
N ARG A 233 8.96 5.59 -7.58
CA ARG A 233 10.30 5.88 -7.05
C ARG A 233 10.63 7.34 -7.34
N ILE A 234 11.04 8.06 -6.32
CA ILE A 234 11.46 9.45 -6.35
C ILE A 234 12.87 9.60 -5.80
#